data_35ffd6f23732cba4bd84920281698540
#
_entry.id   35ffd6f23732cba4bd84920281698540
#
_cell.length_a   1.000
_cell.length_b   1.000
_cell.length_c   1.000
_cell.angle_alpha   90.00
_cell.angle_beta   90.00
_cell.angle_gamma   90.00
#
_symmetry.space_group_name_H-M   'P 1'
#
loop_
_entity.id
_entity.type
_entity.pdbx_description
1 polymer ?
#
loop_
_entity_poly.entity_id
_entity_poly.type
_entity_poly.pdbx_seq_one_letter_code
_entity_poly.pdbx_strand_id
1 'polypeptide(L)'
;MIKKLFNVFSLVISLSAFGQTVHPLNNEAFLQNEVASVYITIQPAYLDLILGDSLYSDYNFPADFRYVSSTYQDSVFNVGFRLRGNTSRDAGKKSFKIGFNDFVTGQKFKGLEKMNLNGNHNDPSQLRSRLANQLLAKDSLTAARTSFVRLYINNEYKGLYLNVEHFDDEFLQKRFINNDQGNLYKCLYGADLMNWGPNQSNYQWTYELQTNKAANDYSGLIHFINVLNTSSDADFPCAIQAVFDVDNFLKTFVHEILIGHWDGYAVNKNNYYLYQRPSDGKFMFIEYDMDNTFGIDWFGVDWTNRNINSWASSGRPLYQRIFAVPYFKDRFNYYMQKALTDVYLEADIMAELQQTQSIILAAGLEDTYKELDYGFTDYDFQNALTIAFGQHVTFSLQEYIHNRILSANTQALPVQQLENPCQNSGLSELATEDFVPVRAVDLLGREIDLPIKNQLIILVDKQGRTKKQVVLYE
;
A
#
# COMPACT_ATOMS: atom_id res chain seq x y z
N MET A 1 -21.38 10.03 -59.08
CA MET A 1 -21.78 9.20 -57.94
C MET A 1 -20.51 8.75 -57.23
N ILE A 2 -20.08 9.47 -56.21
CA ILE A 2 -18.90 9.16 -55.41
C ILE A 2 -19.42 8.66 -54.07
N LYS A 3 -19.28 7.34 -53.79
CA LYS A 3 -19.57 6.76 -52.47
C LYS A 3 -18.42 7.17 -51.54
N LYS A 4 -18.67 8.06 -50.59
CA LYS A 4 -17.77 8.31 -49.46
C LYS A 4 -17.90 7.16 -48.47
N LEU A 5 -16.83 6.39 -48.26
CA LEU A 5 -16.67 5.44 -47.15
C LEU A 5 -16.55 6.26 -45.85
N PHE A 6 -17.45 6.05 -44.91
CA PHE A 6 -17.32 6.54 -43.56
C PHE A 6 -16.58 5.50 -42.72
N ASN A 7 -15.38 5.84 -42.27
CA ASN A 7 -14.69 5.09 -41.23
C ASN A 7 -15.21 5.56 -39.84
N VAL A 8 -16.04 4.75 -39.22
CA VAL A 8 -16.47 4.97 -37.82
C VAL A 8 -15.40 4.41 -36.91
N PHE A 9 -14.64 5.29 -36.26
CA PHE A 9 -13.72 4.91 -35.18
C PHE A 9 -14.55 4.79 -33.89
N SER A 10 -14.81 3.58 -33.43
CA SER A 10 -15.45 3.33 -32.14
C SER A 10 -14.40 3.46 -31.03
N LEU A 11 -14.35 4.62 -30.37
CA LEU A 11 -13.58 4.80 -29.14
C LEU A 11 -14.40 4.22 -27.98
N VAL A 12 -14.08 3.01 -27.55
CA VAL A 12 -14.65 2.43 -26.33
C VAL A 12 -13.93 3.10 -25.15
N ILE A 13 -14.48 4.21 -24.66
CA ILE A 13 -14.09 4.76 -23.36
C ILE A 13 -14.82 3.92 -22.32
N SER A 14 -14.15 2.93 -21.78
CA SER A 14 -14.58 2.29 -20.53
C SER A 14 -14.41 3.32 -19.41
N LEU A 15 -15.47 4.01 -19.04
CA LEU A 15 -15.54 4.78 -17.80
C LEU A 15 -15.56 3.78 -16.61
N SER A 16 -14.41 3.20 -16.31
CA SER A 16 -14.15 2.65 -14.98
C SER A 16 -13.80 3.81 -14.03
N ALA A 17 -14.77 4.70 -13.80
CA ALA A 17 -14.61 5.84 -12.91
C ALA A 17 -14.92 5.49 -11.45
N PHE A 18 -14.92 4.21 -11.07
CA PHE A 18 -15.14 3.79 -9.71
C PHE A 18 -13.90 3.06 -9.20
N GLY A 19 -13.16 3.72 -8.31
CA GLY A 19 -12.12 3.05 -7.53
C GLY A 19 -10.68 3.40 -7.89
N GLN A 20 -10.41 4.51 -8.59
CA GLN A 20 -9.03 4.93 -8.79
C GLN A 20 -8.44 5.42 -7.47
N THR A 21 -7.43 4.73 -6.98
CA THR A 21 -6.66 5.16 -5.80
C THR A 21 -5.86 6.41 -6.17
N VAL A 22 -6.03 7.48 -5.40
CA VAL A 22 -5.26 8.71 -5.55
C VAL A 22 -4.16 8.73 -4.51
N HIS A 23 -2.90 8.96 -4.91
CA HIS A 23 -1.83 9.22 -3.95
C HIS A 23 -1.86 10.71 -3.59
N PRO A 24 -2.09 11.08 -2.30
CA PRO A 24 -2.22 12.48 -1.93
C PRO A 24 -0.88 13.20 -2.03
N LEU A 25 -0.94 14.49 -2.38
CA LEU A 25 0.25 15.33 -2.36
C LEU A 25 0.84 15.42 -0.93
N ASN A 26 2.15 15.56 -0.86
CA ASN A 26 2.82 15.86 0.38
C ASN A 26 2.49 17.30 0.83
N ASN A 27 2.28 17.44 2.13
CA ASN A 27 2.08 18.74 2.79
C ASN A 27 3.20 18.99 3.80
N GLU A 28 3.05 20.00 4.65
CA GLU A 28 4.08 20.39 5.63
C GLU A 28 4.40 19.27 6.65
N ALA A 29 3.49 18.32 6.87
CA ALA A 29 3.76 17.15 7.72
C ALA A 29 4.64 16.09 7.03
N PHE A 30 4.79 16.16 5.69
CA PHE A 30 5.52 15.20 4.88
C PHE A 30 6.49 15.88 3.91
N LEU A 31 7.35 16.76 4.44
CA LEU A 31 8.37 17.46 3.65
C LEU A 31 9.38 16.48 3.05
N GLN A 32 9.77 16.73 1.79
CA GLN A 32 10.65 15.84 1.02
C GLN A 32 12.06 16.40 0.83
N ASN A 33 12.24 17.69 1.01
CA ASN A 33 13.45 18.44 0.68
C ASN A 33 14.25 18.91 1.90
N GLU A 34 13.75 18.65 3.11
CA GLU A 34 14.40 18.98 4.37
C GLU A 34 14.01 18.02 5.49
N VAL A 35 14.78 18.01 6.58
CA VAL A 35 14.47 17.29 7.81
C VAL A 35 13.90 18.29 8.82
N ALA A 36 12.59 18.28 9.01
CA ALA A 36 11.94 19.13 9.99
C ALA A 36 12.24 18.66 11.43
N SER A 37 11.97 19.49 12.42
CA SER A 37 12.12 19.15 13.83
C SER A 37 10.78 18.98 14.52
N VAL A 38 10.63 17.87 15.25
CA VAL A 38 9.50 17.58 16.14
C VAL A 38 9.98 17.67 17.57
N TYR A 39 9.33 18.50 18.37
CA TYR A 39 9.59 18.66 19.79
C TYR A 39 8.40 18.13 20.58
N ILE A 40 8.70 17.24 21.53
CA ILE A 40 7.73 16.73 22.51
C ILE A 40 8.15 17.25 23.88
N THR A 41 7.23 17.95 24.52
CA THR A 41 7.38 18.33 25.93
C THR A 41 6.45 17.48 26.78
N ILE A 42 7.01 16.67 27.66
CA ILE A 42 6.27 15.70 28.48
C ILE A 42 6.81 15.73 29.91
N GLN A 43 5.96 15.46 30.90
CA GLN A 43 6.42 15.34 32.28
C GLN A 43 7.45 14.21 32.42
N PRO A 44 8.60 14.42 33.09
CA PRO A 44 9.64 13.40 33.21
C PRO A 44 9.11 12.06 33.74
N ALA A 45 8.23 12.08 34.75
CA ALA A 45 7.64 10.86 35.31
C ALA A 45 6.81 10.07 34.29
N TYR A 46 6.15 10.72 33.34
CA TYR A 46 5.43 10.04 32.26
C TYR A 46 6.40 9.44 31.24
N LEU A 47 7.48 10.14 30.93
CA LEU A 47 8.51 9.62 30.05
C LEU A 47 9.19 8.39 30.65
N ASP A 48 9.48 8.41 31.96
CA ASP A 48 10.03 7.25 32.68
C ASP A 48 9.09 6.05 32.62
N LEU A 49 7.78 6.25 32.77
CA LEU A 49 6.78 5.19 32.63
C LEU A 49 6.73 4.65 31.18
N ILE A 50 6.78 5.51 30.16
CA ILE A 50 6.80 5.09 28.75
C ILE A 50 8.03 4.23 28.46
N LEU A 51 9.19 4.63 28.97
CA LEU A 51 10.47 3.96 28.66
C LEU A 51 10.79 2.78 29.58
N GLY A 52 10.15 2.72 30.75
CA GLY A 52 10.38 1.70 31.78
C GLY A 52 9.16 0.81 32.04
N ASP A 53 8.37 1.14 33.06
CA ASP A 53 7.29 0.28 33.56
C ASP A 53 6.14 0.07 32.57
N SER A 54 5.88 1.07 31.71
CA SER A 54 4.85 1.02 30.67
C SER A 54 5.38 0.59 29.29
N LEU A 55 6.50 -0.10 29.23
CA LEU A 55 7.20 -0.46 27.99
C LEU A 55 6.28 -1.13 26.95
N TYR A 56 5.39 -1.99 27.42
CA TYR A 56 4.44 -2.72 26.56
C TYR A 56 3.02 -2.14 26.59
N SER A 57 2.82 -1.00 27.24
CA SER A 57 1.53 -0.35 27.35
C SER A 57 1.20 0.47 26.10
N ASP A 58 -0.05 0.39 25.67
CA ASP A 58 -0.61 1.29 24.65
C ASP A 58 -1.23 2.57 25.26
N TYR A 59 -0.91 2.84 26.52
CA TYR A 59 -1.44 4.01 27.23
C TYR A 59 -0.82 5.30 26.69
N ASN A 60 -1.68 6.26 26.28
CA ASN A 60 -1.26 7.58 25.86
C ASN A 60 -1.04 8.48 27.09
N PHE A 61 0.13 9.10 27.18
CA PHE A 61 0.43 10.12 28.19
C PHE A 61 0.30 11.51 27.59
N PRO A 62 -0.21 12.50 28.36
CA PRO A 62 -0.35 13.86 27.85
C PRO A 62 1.01 14.52 27.63
N ALA A 63 1.17 15.15 26.48
CA ALA A 63 2.36 15.88 26.07
C ALA A 63 1.98 17.07 25.20
N ASP A 64 2.92 17.99 24.99
CA ASP A 64 2.80 19.06 24.03
C ASP A 64 3.69 18.79 22.82
N PHE A 65 3.16 19.06 21.63
CA PHE A 65 3.82 18.87 20.36
C PHE A 65 4.14 20.21 19.71
N ARG A 66 5.37 20.35 19.17
CA ARG A 66 5.75 21.47 18.31
C ARG A 66 6.51 20.96 17.11
N TYR A 67 6.14 21.46 15.93
CA TYR A 67 6.76 21.17 14.65
C TYR A 67 7.45 22.42 14.10
N VAL A 68 8.66 22.28 13.60
CA VAL A 68 9.46 23.37 13.01
C VAL A 68 10.13 22.90 11.75
N SER A 69 9.90 23.60 10.65
CA SER A 69 10.65 23.49 9.40
C SER A 69 11.24 24.85 9.02
N SER A 70 11.92 24.93 7.89
CA SER A 70 12.48 26.19 7.38
C SER A 70 11.41 27.24 7.06
N THR A 71 10.20 26.81 6.70
CA THR A 71 9.11 27.69 6.21
C THR A 71 7.85 27.66 7.07
N TYR A 72 7.77 26.75 8.02
CA TYR A 72 6.53 26.52 8.77
C TYR A 72 6.82 26.09 10.22
N GLN A 73 6.05 26.63 11.16
CA GLN A 73 6.03 26.15 12.54
C GLN A 73 4.59 26.09 13.06
N ASP A 74 4.34 25.13 13.93
CA ASP A 74 3.03 24.98 14.59
C ASP A 74 3.18 24.23 15.92
N SER A 75 2.19 24.36 16.79
CA SER A 75 2.15 23.66 18.08
C SER A 75 0.74 23.13 18.34
N VAL A 76 0.69 21.91 18.86
CA VAL A 76 -0.55 21.26 19.27
C VAL A 76 -0.36 20.79 20.72
N PHE A 77 -1.21 21.30 21.61
CA PHE A 77 -1.08 21.04 23.06
C PHE A 77 -1.96 19.88 23.49
N ASN A 78 -1.55 19.21 24.56
CA ASN A 78 -2.29 18.12 25.18
C ASN A 78 -2.57 16.97 24.19
N VAL A 79 -1.52 16.54 23.49
CA VAL A 79 -1.54 15.36 22.59
C VAL A 79 -1.25 14.08 23.36
N GLY A 80 -1.69 12.94 22.86
CA GLY A 80 -1.27 11.63 23.37
C GLY A 80 0.13 11.27 22.87
N PHE A 81 1.00 10.83 23.76
CA PHE A 81 2.35 10.35 23.41
C PHE A 81 2.60 8.98 24.03
N ARG A 82 3.09 8.01 23.23
CA ARG A 82 3.38 6.65 23.68
C ARG A 82 4.40 5.95 22.79
N LEU A 83 4.85 4.76 23.24
CA LEU A 83 5.60 3.86 22.38
C LEU A 83 4.74 3.32 21.24
N ARG A 84 5.42 2.96 20.14
CA ARG A 84 4.84 2.31 18.97
C ARG A 84 5.63 1.04 18.64
N GLY A 85 4.96 0.13 17.95
CA GLY A 85 5.53 -1.13 17.48
C GLY A 85 5.11 -2.32 18.33
N ASN A 86 5.61 -3.48 17.99
CA ASN A 86 5.47 -4.73 18.73
C ASN A 86 6.87 -5.14 19.20
N THR A 87 7.63 -5.86 18.39
CA THR A 87 9.01 -6.26 18.67
C THR A 87 9.96 -5.07 18.81
N SER A 88 9.77 -4.01 18.02
CA SER A 88 10.55 -2.76 18.10
C SER A 88 10.38 -1.97 19.42
N ARG A 89 9.46 -2.39 20.31
CA ARG A 89 9.39 -1.84 21.68
C ARG A 89 10.58 -2.23 22.53
N ASP A 90 11.22 -3.35 22.23
CA ASP A 90 12.42 -3.82 22.92
C ASP A 90 13.70 -3.16 22.39
N ALA A 91 13.65 -2.54 21.21
CA ALA A 91 14.78 -1.84 20.61
C ALA A 91 15.32 -0.73 21.51
N GLY A 92 16.62 -0.50 21.47
CA GLY A 92 17.28 0.61 22.17
C GLY A 92 16.81 1.96 21.62
N LYS A 93 16.76 2.11 20.30
CA LYS A 93 16.15 3.25 19.63
C LYS A 93 14.64 3.05 19.47
N LYS A 94 13.88 3.59 20.40
CA LYS A 94 12.42 3.44 20.47
C LYS A 94 11.69 4.12 19.30
N SER A 95 10.56 3.54 18.89
CA SER A 95 9.58 4.20 18.00
C SER A 95 8.43 4.77 18.80
N PHE A 96 7.85 5.90 18.34
CA PHE A 96 6.82 6.62 19.07
C PHE A 96 5.58 6.87 18.21
N LYS A 97 4.43 7.07 18.88
CA LYS A 97 3.19 7.53 18.28
C LYS A 97 2.69 8.77 18.99
N ILE A 98 2.23 9.73 18.20
CA ILE A 98 1.58 10.93 18.66
C ILE A 98 0.11 10.85 18.23
N GLY A 99 -0.82 11.00 19.17
CA GLY A 99 -2.26 11.11 18.91
C GLY A 99 -2.72 12.53 19.18
N PHE A 100 -3.08 13.26 18.11
CA PHE A 100 -3.45 14.67 18.24
C PHE A 100 -4.83 14.84 18.88
N ASN A 101 -5.73 13.88 18.72
CA ASN A 101 -7.11 13.91 19.21
C ASN A 101 -7.36 13.04 20.45
N ASP A 102 -6.33 12.49 21.07
CA ASP A 102 -6.49 11.54 22.18
C ASP A 102 -7.06 12.19 23.44
N PHE A 103 -6.71 13.45 23.71
CA PHE A 103 -7.21 14.21 24.88
C PHE A 103 -8.12 15.39 24.50
N VAL A 104 -8.04 15.87 23.25
CA VAL A 104 -8.85 16.97 22.75
C VAL A 104 -9.53 16.54 21.46
N THR A 105 -10.81 16.25 21.53
CA THR A 105 -11.61 15.76 20.40
C THR A 105 -11.54 16.69 19.19
N GLY A 106 -11.28 16.12 18.00
CA GLY A 106 -11.22 16.85 16.73
C GLY A 106 -9.91 17.61 16.48
N GLN A 107 -8.95 17.55 17.40
CA GLN A 107 -7.65 18.19 17.24
C GLN A 107 -6.82 17.43 16.19
N LYS A 108 -6.15 18.16 15.31
CA LYS A 108 -5.34 17.60 14.21
C LYS A 108 -4.10 18.45 13.97
N PHE A 109 -3.06 17.82 13.44
CA PHE A 109 -1.89 18.49 12.85
C PHE A 109 -1.90 18.29 11.34
N LYS A 110 -2.09 19.37 10.56
CA LYS A 110 -2.14 19.30 9.08
C LYS A 110 -3.06 18.21 8.51
N GLY A 111 -4.23 18.05 9.15
CA GLY A 111 -5.23 17.04 8.78
C GLY A 111 -4.86 15.61 9.18
N LEU A 112 -3.92 15.44 10.12
CA LEU A 112 -3.56 14.15 10.73
C LEU A 112 -4.10 14.10 12.16
N GLU A 113 -4.77 13.01 12.51
CA GLU A 113 -5.08 12.67 13.89
C GLU A 113 -3.92 11.98 14.59
N LYS A 114 -3.03 11.35 13.82
CA LYS A 114 -1.91 10.58 14.36
C LYS A 114 -0.64 10.78 13.53
N MET A 115 0.51 10.72 14.19
CA MET A 115 1.83 10.70 13.59
C MET A 115 2.62 9.53 14.15
N ASN A 116 3.26 8.75 13.28
CA ASN A 116 4.12 7.63 13.67
C ASN A 116 5.58 7.97 13.40
N LEU A 117 6.40 7.92 14.42
CA LEU A 117 7.84 8.17 14.35
C LEU A 117 8.59 6.85 14.51
N ASN A 118 9.05 6.29 13.38
CA ASN A 118 9.82 5.04 13.37
C ASN A 118 11.29 5.32 13.60
N GLY A 119 11.90 4.62 14.57
CA GLY A 119 13.32 4.75 14.89
C GLY A 119 14.24 4.08 13.87
N ASN A 120 13.72 3.21 12.99
CA ASN A 120 14.47 2.42 12.00
C ASN A 120 15.69 1.72 12.61
N HIS A 121 15.53 1.14 13.79
CA HIS A 121 16.60 0.58 14.63
C HIS A 121 17.42 -0.52 13.96
N ASN A 122 16.86 -1.22 12.97
CA ASN A 122 17.47 -2.32 12.23
C ASN A 122 18.07 -1.91 10.87
N ASP A 123 17.98 -0.63 10.50
CA ASP A 123 18.43 -0.12 9.19
C ASP A 123 19.54 0.94 9.33
N PRO A 124 20.82 0.62 9.06
CA PRO A 124 21.90 1.59 9.13
C PRO A 124 21.73 2.75 8.14
N SER A 125 21.04 2.52 7.02
CA SER A 125 20.78 3.58 6.03
C SER A 125 19.67 4.54 6.43
N GLN A 126 18.74 4.11 7.27
CA GLN A 126 17.48 4.78 7.60
C GLN A 126 16.51 4.95 6.40
N LEU A 127 16.79 4.34 5.24
CA LEU A 127 16.14 4.64 3.95
C LEU A 127 15.18 3.54 3.46
N ARG A 128 15.30 2.29 3.94
CA ARG A 128 14.59 1.12 3.37
C ARG A 128 13.07 1.27 3.39
N SER A 129 12.50 1.57 4.55
CA SER A 129 11.05 1.76 4.69
C SER A 129 10.51 2.92 3.85
N ARG A 130 11.27 4.02 3.73
CA ARG A 130 10.92 5.13 2.85
C ARG A 130 10.93 4.70 1.37
N LEU A 131 12.02 4.08 0.92
CA LEU A 131 12.18 3.62 -0.46
C LEU A 131 11.04 2.66 -0.86
N ALA A 132 10.70 1.70 0.00
CA ALA A 132 9.59 0.77 -0.24
C ALA A 132 8.27 1.52 -0.51
N ASN A 133 7.89 2.46 0.35
CA ASN A 133 6.68 3.26 0.17
C ASN A 133 6.71 4.11 -1.11
N GLN A 134 7.87 4.68 -1.47
CA GLN A 134 8.02 5.48 -2.68
C GLN A 134 7.87 4.65 -3.96
N LEU A 135 8.43 3.44 -4.01
CA LEU A 135 8.30 2.55 -5.16
C LEU A 135 6.86 2.10 -5.37
N LEU A 136 6.13 1.77 -4.30
CA LEU A 136 4.71 1.47 -4.39
C LEU A 136 3.91 2.67 -4.92
N ALA A 137 4.17 3.87 -4.37
CA ALA A 137 3.50 5.09 -4.82
C ALA A 137 3.82 5.44 -6.28
N LYS A 138 5.07 5.25 -6.73
CA LYS A 138 5.51 5.45 -8.13
C LYS A 138 4.73 4.55 -9.09
N ASP A 139 4.36 3.35 -8.66
CA ASP A 139 3.51 2.43 -9.43
C ASP A 139 2.01 2.62 -9.16
N SER A 140 1.60 3.74 -8.58
CA SER A 140 0.20 4.08 -8.28
C SER A 140 -0.50 3.08 -7.36
N LEU A 141 0.24 2.39 -6.49
CA LEU A 141 -0.30 1.56 -5.43
C LEU A 141 -0.55 2.39 -4.17
N THR A 142 -1.45 1.90 -3.33
CA THR A 142 -1.74 2.52 -2.04
C THR A 142 -0.54 2.36 -1.11
N ALA A 143 0.09 3.48 -0.74
CA ALA A 143 1.26 3.52 0.12
C ALA A 143 1.18 4.68 1.12
N ALA A 144 1.90 4.58 2.24
CA ALA A 144 2.03 5.67 3.20
C ALA A 144 2.91 6.80 2.64
N ARG A 145 2.54 8.05 2.91
CA ARG A 145 3.50 9.16 2.79
C ARG A 145 4.53 9.03 3.90
N THR A 146 5.76 9.42 3.60
CA THR A 146 6.87 9.39 4.55
C THR A 146 7.67 10.68 4.49
N SER A 147 8.27 11.07 5.62
CA SER A 147 9.23 12.17 5.71
C SER A 147 10.18 11.96 6.88
N PHE A 148 11.36 12.58 6.83
CA PHE A 148 12.28 12.52 7.96
C PHE A 148 12.09 13.70 8.90
N VAL A 149 12.26 13.42 10.20
CA VAL A 149 12.21 14.44 11.24
C VAL A 149 13.33 14.22 12.27
N ARG A 150 13.82 15.31 12.85
CA ARG A 150 14.63 15.32 14.08
C ARG A 150 13.66 15.25 15.26
N LEU A 151 13.77 14.24 16.09
CA LEU A 151 12.94 14.16 17.30
C LEU A 151 13.69 14.70 18.52
N TYR A 152 13.05 15.62 19.22
CA TYR A 152 13.48 16.14 20.51
C TYR A 152 12.42 15.80 21.57
N ILE A 153 12.84 15.21 22.68
CA ILE A 153 11.96 14.99 23.83
C ILE A 153 12.57 15.76 25.02
N ASN A 154 11.78 16.66 25.60
CA ASN A 154 12.24 17.57 26.68
C ASN A 154 13.54 18.30 26.32
N ASN A 155 13.64 18.79 25.08
CA ASN A 155 14.80 19.44 24.46
C ASN A 155 16.05 18.56 24.25
N GLU A 156 16.00 17.27 24.55
CA GLU A 156 17.06 16.33 24.24
C GLU A 156 16.84 15.72 22.84
N TYR A 157 17.83 15.77 21.97
CA TYR A 157 17.80 15.14 20.66
C TYR A 157 17.78 13.62 20.79
N LYS A 158 16.76 12.96 20.24
CA LYS A 158 16.58 11.51 20.27
C LYS A 158 16.93 10.82 18.94
N GLY A 159 17.34 11.61 17.96
CA GLY A 159 17.83 11.08 16.68
C GLY A 159 16.96 11.43 15.48
N LEU A 160 17.34 10.85 14.36
CA LEU A 160 16.63 10.91 13.08
C LEU A 160 15.52 9.87 13.07
N TYR A 161 14.29 10.28 12.77
CA TYR A 161 13.11 9.43 12.71
C TYR A 161 12.43 9.50 11.36
N LEU A 162 11.85 8.39 10.94
CA LEU A 162 10.95 8.36 9.79
C LEU A 162 9.51 8.56 10.27
N ASN A 163 8.90 9.69 9.90
CA ASN A 163 7.46 9.88 10.01
C ASN A 163 6.77 9.07 8.94
N VAL A 164 5.95 8.09 9.33
CA VAL A 164 5.17 7.23 8.44
C VAL A 164 3.70 7.51 8.64
N GLU A 165 2.97 7.85 7.57
CA GLU A 165 1.54 8.14 7.63
C GLU A 165 0.77 6.98 8.28
N HIS A 166 -0.13 7.32 9.19
CA HIS A 166 -0.94 6.32 9.90
C HIS A 166 -2.11 5.87 9.03
N PHE A 167 -2.39 4.56 9.07
CA PHE A 167 -3.51 3.96 8.33
C PHE A 167 -4.76 4.03 9.20
N ASP A 168 -5.67 4.97 8.87
CA ASP A 168 -6.91 5.25 9.55
C ASP A 168 -7.93 5.89 8.59
N ASP A 169 -8.99 6.49 9.15
CA ASP A 169 -10.04 7.15 8.36
C ASP A 169 -9.47 8.28 7.49
N GLU A 170 -8.55 9.10 8.00
CA GLU A 170 -7.92 10.17 7.21
C GLU A 170 -7.06 9.63 6.07
N PHE A 171 -6.39 8.50 6.28
CA PHE A 171 -5.63 7.82 5.22
C PHE A 171 -6.56 7.40 4.09
N LEU A 172 -7.71 6.79 4.42
CA LEU A 172 -8.71 6.37 3.44
C LEU A 172 -9.34 7.55 2.70
N GLN A 173 -9.77 8.58 3.42
CA GLN A 173 -10.39 9.79 2.86
C GLN A 173 -9.53 10.46 1.78
N LYS A 174 -8.21 10.45 1.98
CA LYS A 174 -7.27 11.06 1.02
C LYS A 174 -7.04 10.22 -0.23
N ARG A 175 -7.32 8.92 -0.20
CA ARG A 175 -7.00 7.97 -1.29
C ARG A 175 -8.21 7.41 -2.00
N PHE A 176 -9.31 7.22 -1.31
CA PHE A 176 -10.51 6.57 -1.81
C PHE A 176 -11.69 7.55 -1.86
N ILE A 177 -11.59 8.56 -2.72
CA ILE A 177 -12.59 9.64 -2.82
C ILE A 177 -13.98 9.03 -3.06
N ASN A 178 -14.96 9.39 -2.21
CA ASN A 178 -16.33 8.82 -2.18
C ASN A 178 -16.39 7.29 -1.98
N ASN A 179 -15.32 6.70 -1.48
CA ASN A 179 -15.20 5.24 -1.26
C ASN A 179 -14.37 4.93 -0.01
N ASP A 180 -14.36 5.84 0.94
CA ASP A 180 -13.51 5.88 2.14
C ASP A 180 -14.19 5.36 3.41
N GLN A 181 -15.49 5.03 3.35
CA GLN A 181 -16.28 4.62 4.52
C GLN A 181 -16.28 3.09 4.76
N GLY A 182 -15.35 2.37 4.16
CA GLY A 182 -15.25 0.92 4.26
C GLY A 182 -14.54 0.43 5.51
N ASN A 183 -14.55 -0.88 5.70
CA ASN A 183 -13.85 -1.55 6.78
C ASN A 183 -12.37 -1.74 6.43
N LEU A 184 -11.48 -1.21 7.27
CA LEU A 184 -10.04 -1.40 7.19
C LEU A 184 -9.58 -2.34 8.29
N TYR A 185 -8.96 -3.45 7.91
CA TYR A 185 -8.43 -4.45 8.84
C TYR A 185 -6.90 -4.43 8.81
N LYS A 186 -6.28 -4.23 9.98
CA LYS A 186 -4.86 -4.47 10.19
C LYS A 186 -4.63 -5.97 10.40
N CYS A 187 -3.83 -6.58 9.54
CA CYS A 187 -3.52 -7.99 9.58
C CYS A 187 -2.24 -8.20 10.41
N LEU A 188 -2.42 -8.78 11.59
CA LEU A 188 -1.36 -9.05 12.55
C LEU A 188 -0.70 -10.40 12.28
N TYR A 189 0.39 -10.70 13.00
CA TYR A 189 1.08 -11.98 12.90
C TYR A 189 0.12 -13.17 13.00
N GLY A 190 0.20 -14.06 12.02
CA GLY A 190 -0.72 -15.19 11.88
C GLY A 190 -1.86 -14.97 10.89
N ALA A 191 -2.01 -13.78 10.30
CA ALA A 191 -3.04 -13.47 9.30
C ALA A 191 -2.76 -14.18 7.97
N ASP A 192 -3.12 -15.46 7.89
CA ASP A 192 -2.85 -16.36 6.77
C ASP A 192 -3.99 -16.47 5.75
N LEU A 193 -5.14 -15.88 6.05
CA LEU A 193 -6.38 -15.96 5.26
C LEU A 193 -6.95 -17.38 5.14
N MET A 194 -6.60 -18.27 6.06
CA MET A 194 -7.24 -19.58 6.17
C MET A 194 -8.67 -19.44 6.71
N ASN A 195 -9.55 -20.35 6.30
CA ASN A 195 -10.92 -20.37 6.79
C ASN A 195 -10.98 -21.00 8.20
N TRP A 196 -11.23 -20.17 9.21
CA TRP A 196 -11.38 -20.58 10.62
C TRP A 196 -12.86 -20.74 11.02
N GLY A 197 -13.76 -20.89 10.04
CA GLY A 197 -15.20 -21.06 10.24
C GLY A 197 -15.97 -19.73 10.25
N PRO A 198 -17.29 -19.78 10.55
CA PRO A 198 -18.18 -18.63 10.38
C PRO A 198 -18.17 -17.66 11.58
N ASN A 199 -17.51 -18.00 12.68
CA ASN A 199 -17.58 -17.19 13.90
C ASN A 199 -16.58 -16.04 13.84
N GLN A 200 -17.07 -14.82 13.98
CA GLN A 200 -16.28 -13.58 14.01
C GLN A 200 -15.17 -13.60 15.07
N SER A 201 -15.43 -14.19 16.24
CA SER A 201 -14.45 -14.27 17.34
C SER A 201 -13.16 -15.00 16.95
N ASN A 202 -13.18 -15.82 15.91
CA ASN A 202 -11.98 -16.52 15.44
C ASN A 202 -11.00 -15.60 14.69
N TYR A 203 -11.47 -14.44 14.21
CA TYR A 203 -10.70 -13.53 13.35
C TYR A 203 -10.27 -12.25 14.05
N GLN A 204 -11.00 -11.77 15.06
CA GLN A 204 -10.84 -10.44 15.66
C GLN A 204 -9.45 -10.16 16.23
N TRP A 205 -8.75 -11.18 16.73
CA TRP A 205 -7.42 -11.05 17.31
C TRP A 205 -6.29 -10.97 16.28
N THR A 206 -6.56 -11.43 15.05
CA THR A 206 -5.56 -11.50 13.99
C THR A 206 -5.84 -10.47 12.89
N TYR A 207 -7.11 -10.11 12.69
CA TYR A 207 -7.57 -9.09 11.73
C TYR A 207 -8.22 -7.95 12.50
N GLU A 208 -7.40 -7.00 12.97
CA GLU A 208 -7.86 -5.93 13.83
C GLU A 208 -8.58 -4.83 13.04
N LEU A 209 -9.87 -4.63 13.30
CA LEU A 209 -10.66 -3.58 12.64
C LEU A 209 -10.18 -2.18 13.06
N GLN A 210 -9.78 -1.34 12.10
CA GLN A 210 -9.26 0.01 12.35
C GLN A 210 -10.33 1.09 12.18
N THR A 211 -11.27 0.91 11.25
CA THR A 211 -12.41 1.80 10.99
C THR A 211 -13.71 1.13 11.39
N ASN A 212 -14.82 1.87 11.50
CA ASN A 212 -16.15 1.33 11.81
C ASN A 212 -16.19 0.44 13.08
N LYS A 213 -15.33 0.71 14.06
CA LYS A 213 -15.17 -0.11 15.28
C LYS A 213 -16.46 -0.28 16.08
N ALA A 214 -17.35 0.71 16.04
CA ALA A 214 -18.64 0.65 16.74
C ALA A 214 -19.58 -0.40 16.12
N ALA A 215 -19.57 -0.57 14.80
CA ALA A 215 -20.34 -1.61 14.11
C ALA A 215 -19.73 -3.00 14.34
N ASN A 216 -18.41 -3.09 14.46
CA ASN A 216 -17.66 -4.33 14.72
C ASN A 216 -18.12 -5.51 13.83
N ASP A 217 -18.32 -5.24 12.53
CA ASP A 217 -18.84 -6.21 11.56
C ASP A 217 -17.70 -6.84 10.76
N TYR A 218 -17.57 -8.16 10.88
CA TYR A 218 -16.60 -8.99 10.16
C TYR A 218 -17.23 -9.85 9.05
N SER A 219 -18.51 -9.69 8.79
CA SER A 219 -19.25 -10.53 7.83
C SER A 219 -18.62 -10.51 6.44
N GLY A 220 -18.21 -9.33 5.97
CA GLY A 220 -17.53 -9.16 4.69
C GLY A 220 -16.19 -9.90 4.65
N LEU A 221 -15.36 -9.80 5.69
CA LEU A 221 -14.06 -10.49 5.79
C LEU A 221 -14.27 -12.02 5.80
N ILE A 222 -15.21 -12.50 6.57
CA ILE A 222 -15.54 -13.94 6.66
C ILE A 222 -16.03 -14.45 5.30
N HIS A 223 -16.87 -13.67 4.61
CA HIS A 223 -17.34 -14.02 3.26
C HIS A 223 -16.16 -14.09 2.26
N PHE A 224 -15.28 -13.10 2.24
CA PHE A 224 -14.08 -13.11 1.39
C PHE A 224 -13.21 -14.35 1.68
N ILE A 225 -12.90 -14.62 2.94
CA ILE A 225 -12.09 -15.78 3.35
C ILE A 225 -12.79 -17.09 2.98
N ASN A 226 -14.10 -17.16 3.12
CA ASN A 226 -14.86 -18.34 2.72
C ASN A 226 -14.78 -18.57 1.20
N VAL A 227 -15.04 -17.55 0.38
CA VAL A 227 -14.88 -17.62 -1.09
C VAL A 227 -13.48 -18.07 -1.46
N LEU A 228 -12.46 -17.44 -0.86
CA LEU A 228 -11.05 -17.77 -1.10
C LEU A 228 -10.74 -19.25 -0.85
N ASN A 229 -11.32 -19.87 0.17
CA ASN A 229 -10.92 -21.23 0.59
C ASN A 229 -11.87 -22.34 0.10
N THR A 230 -13.14 -22.03 -0.23
CA THR A 230 -14.15 -23.07 -0.47
C THR A 230 -14.72 -23.11 -1.88
N SER A 231 -14.51 -22.08 -2.71
CA SER A 231 -14.96 -22.11 -4.11
C SER A 231 -14.31 -23.27 -4.87
N SER A 232 -15.06 -23.94 -5.75
CA SER A 232 -14.47 -24.94 -6.65
C SER A 232 -13.40 -24.31 -7.54
N ASP A 233 -12.45 -25.09 -8.05
CA ASP A 233 -11.41 -24.56 -8.93
C ASP A 233 -11.98 -23.97 -10.23
N ALA A 234 -13.10 -24.50 -10.70
CA ALA A 234 -13.80 -24.00 -11.88
C ALA A 234 -14.46 -22.63 -11.65
N ASP A 235 -15.03 -22.41 -10.46
CA ASP A 235 -15.74 -21.17 -10.12
C ASP A 235 -14.80 -20.10 -9.53
N PHE A 236 -13.68 -20.54 -8.95
CA PHE A 236 -12.78 -19.68 -8.21
C PHE A 236 -12.35 -18.42 -8.96
N PRO A 237 -11.97 -18.47 -10.25
CA PRO A 237 -11.52 -17.26 -10.95
C PRO A 237 -12.56 -16.14 -10.93
N CYS A 238 -13.84 -16.47 -11.05
CA CYS A 238 -14.92 -15.48 -11.06
C CYS A 238 -15.38 -15.12 -9.64
N ALA A 239 -15.48 -16.11 -8.77
CA ALA A 239 -15.86 -15.89 -7.38
C ALA A 239 -14.89 -14.96 -6.64
N ILE A 240 -13.58 -15.16 -6.83
CA ILE A 240 -12.58 -14.31 -6.19
C ILE A 240 -12.60 -12.89 -6.73
N GLN A 241 -12.75 -12.69 -8.03
CA GLN A 241 -12.85 -11.36 -8.64
C GLN A 241 -14.12 -10.60 -8.22
N ALA A 242 -15.14 -11.27 -7.72
CA ALA A 242 -16.35 -10.64 -7.20
C ALA A 242 -16.15 -10.03 -5.81
N VAL A 243 -15.22 -10.55 -5.00
CA VAL A 243 -15.01 -10.15 -3.60
C VAL A 243 -13.63 -9.56 -3.31
N PHE A 244 -12.69 -9.63 -4.26
CA PHE A 244 -11.31 -9.22 -4.08
C PHE A 244 -10.75 -8.55 -5.34
N ASP A 245 -9.95 -7.52 -5.17
CA ASP A 245 -9.24 -6.84 -6.26
C ASP A 245 -7.94 -7.59 -6.60
N VAL A 246 -8.08 -8.59 -7.47
CA VAL A 246 -6.97 -9.49 -7.83
C VAL A 246 -5.84 -8.73 -8.52
N ASP A 247 -6.15 -7.76 -9.40
CA ASP A 247 -5.13 -6.98 -10.09
C ASP A 247 -4.32 -6.10 -9.12
N ASN A 248 -4.99 -5.45 -8.15
CA ASN A 248 -4.31 -4.74 -7.07
C ASN A 248 -3.36 -5.66 -6.29
N PHE A 249 -3.82 -6.84 -5.89
CA PHE A 249 -2.99 -7.82 -5.19
C PHE A 249 -1.77 -8.25 -6.01
N LEU A 250 -1.97 -8.65 -7.26
CA LEU A 250 -0.87 -9.12 -8.12
C LEU A 250 0.20 -8.04 -8.32
N LYS A 251 -0.24 -6.80 -8.52
CA LYS A 251 0.65 -5.66 -8.66
C LYS A 251 1.42 -5.37 -7.36
N THR A 252 0.72 -5.36 -6.23
CA THR A 252 1.32 -5.20 -4.90
C THR A 252 2.30 -6.33 -4.59
N PHE A 253 1.94 -7.55 -4.92
CA PHE A 253 2.78 -8.73 -4.69
C PHE A 253 4.08 -8.73 -5.52
N VAL A 254 4.06 -8.14 -6.73
CA VAL A 254 5.29 -7.87 -7.49
C VAL A 254 6.25 -6.99 -6.69
N HIS A 255 5.74 -5.95 -6.03
CA HIS A 255 6.56 -5.09 -5.18
C HIS A 255 7.05 -5.82 -3.94
N GLU A 256 6.19 -6.60 -3.23
CA GLU A 256 6.61 -7.44 -2.09
C GLU A 256 7.83 -8.29 -2.47
N ILE A 257 7.79 -8.91 -3.65
CA ILE A 257 8.87 -9.72 -4.20
C ILE A 257 10.12 -8.86 -4.50
N LEU A 258 9.98 -7.76 -5.22
CA LEU A 258 11.13 -6.97 -5.70
C LEU A 258 11.85 -6.23 -4.56
N ILE A 259 11.15 -5.80 -3.53
CA ILE A 259 11.77 -5.22 -2.33
C ILE A 259 12.25 -6.28 -1.33
N GLY A 260 11.86 -7.56 -1.53
CA GLY A 260 12.21 -8.65 -0.63
C GLY A 260 11.52 -8.57 0.72
N HIS A 261 10.26 -8.15 0.75
CA HIS A 261 9.49 -8.01 1.98
C HIS A 261 9.04 -9.38 2.52
N TRP A 262 9.95 -10.05 3.21
CA TRP A 262 9.68 -11.37 3.79
C TRP A 262 8.78 -11.31 5.04
N ASP A 263 8.71 -10.17 5.72
CA ASP A 263 7.84 -9.98 6.90
C ASP A 263 6.38 -9.66 6.53
N GLY A 264 6.04 -9.75 5.24
CA GLY A 264 4.70 -9.58 4.69
C GLY A 264 3.86 -10.86 4.72
N TYR A 265 2.74 -10.83 3.97
CA TYR A 265 1.79 -11.93 3.88
C TYR A 265 2.41 -13.24 3.38
N ALA A 266 3.20 -13.18 2.32
CA ALA A 266 3.65 -14.38 1.62
C ALA A 266 4.57 -15.27 2.46
N VAL A 267 5.40 -14.70 3.31
CA VAL A 267 6.36 -15.46 4.12
C VAL A 267 5.95 -15.48 5.59
N ASN A 268 5.79 -14.33 6.23
CA ASN A 268 5.57 -14.26 7.68
C ASN A 268 4.11 -14.09 8.12
N LYS A 269 3.15 -13.97 7.22
CA LYS A 269 1.70 -13.78 7.52
C LYS A 269 1.44 -12.56 8.39
N ASN A 270 2.03 -11.42 8.05
CA ASN A 270 2.04 -10.22 8.87
C ASN A 270 2.04 -8.98 7.97
N ASN A 271 1.99 -7.80 8.56
CA ASN A 271 2.33 -6.51 7.96
C ASN A 271 1.60 -6.17 6.66
N TYR A 272 0.30 -6.37 6.62
CA TYR A 272 -0.56 -5.89 5.55
C TYR A 272 -1.91 -5.42 6.09
N TYR A 273 -2.64 -4.69 5.26
CA TYR A 273 -4.03 -4.31 5.51
C TYR A 273 -4.94 -4.88 4.45
N LEU A 274 -6.17 -5.13 4.83
CA LEU A 274 -7.28 -5.42 3.92
C LEU A 274 -8.29 -4.28 4.02
N TYR A 275 -8.61 -3.65 2.91
CA TYR A 275 -9.62 -2.60 2.84
C TYR A 275 -10.81 -3.05 2.00
N GLN A 276 -12.00 -3.11 2.61
CA GLN A 276 -13.24 -3.41 1.92
C GLN A 276 -13.88 -2.13 1.38
N ARG A 277 -13.88 -1.96 0.06
CA ARG A 277 -14.47 -0.79 -0.59
C ARG A 277 -15.99 -0.82 -0.52
N PRO A 278 -16.68 0.28 -0.10
CA PRO A 278 -18.14 0.34 -0.07
C PRO A 278 -18.80 0.25 -1.45
N SER A 279 -18.14 0.77 -2.50
CA SER A 279 -18.74 0.88 -3.85
C SER A 279 -19.01 -0.45 -4.52
N ASP A 280 -18.20 -1.47 -4.28
CA ASP A 280 -18.28 -2.78 -4.94
C ASP A 280 -18.14 -3.97 -3.96
N GLY A 281 -17.91 -3.68 -2.68
CA GLY A 281 -17.74 -4.69 -1.63
C GLY A 281 -16.43 -5.47 -1.70
N LYS A 282 -15.54 -5.17 -2.66
CA LYS A 282 -14.29 -5.90 -2.86
C LYS A 282 -13.24 -5.48 -1.85
N PHE A 283 -12.45 -6.45 -1.44
CA PHE A 283 -11.24 -6.20 -0.66
C PHE A 283 -10.06 -5.79 -1.55
N MET A 284 -9.30 -4.80 -1.09
CA MET A 284 -7.98 -4.44 -1.59
C MET A 284 -6.92 -4.89 -0.61
N PHE A 285 -5.77 -5.30 -1.13
CA PHE A 285 -4.58 -5.60 -0.36
C PHE A 285 -3.67 -4.37 -0.31
N ILE A 286 -3.16 -4.02 0.88
CA ILE A 286 -2.28 -2.86 1.07
C ILE A 286 -1.09 -3.29 1.93
N GLU A 287 0.13 -3.10 1.42
CA GLU A 287 1.36 -3.36 2.16
C GLU A 287 1.56 -2.40 3.34
N TYR A 288 2.22 -2.91 4.37
CA TYR A 288 2.50 -2.16 5.58
C TYR A 288 3.80 -2.62 6.23
N ASP A 289 4.47 -1.70 6.98
CA ASP A 289 5.66 -1.95 7.81
C ASP A 289 6.80 -2.66 7.06
N MET A 290 7.22 -2.04 5.95
CA MET A 290 8.21 -2.57 5.01
C MET A 290 9.64 -2.20 5.44
N ASP A 291 9.99 -2.31 6.71
CA ASP A 291 11.33 -2.04 7.23
C ASP A 291 12.29 -3.24 7.03
N ASN A 292 11.75 -4.45 7.08
CA ASN A 292 12.50 -5.69 6.83
C ASN A 292 12.55 -6.02 5.33
N THR A 293 13.24 -5.17 4.57
CA THR A 293 13.32 -5.23 3.10
C THR A 293 14.75 -4.96 2.60
N PHE A 294 14.98 -5.06 1.31
CA PHE A 294 16.24 -4.74 0.65
C PHE A 294 17.49 -5.32 1.34
N GLY A 295 17.43 -6.62 1.65
CA GLY A 295 18.57 -7.35 2.21
C GLY A 295 18.69 -7.31 3.73
N ILE A 296 17.66 -6.83 4.46
CA ILE A 296 17.53 -7.16 5.88
C ILE A 296 16.99 -8.59 5.98
N ASP A 297 17.74 -9.46 6.66
CA ASP A 297 17.43 -10.87 6.80
C ASP A 297 17.81 -11.41 8.19
N TRP A 298 16.94 -12.25 8.76
CA TRP A 298 17.13 -12.90 10.06
C TRP A 298 17.20 -14.42 9.94
N PHE A 299 17.13 -14.97 8.72
CA PHE A 299 16.95 -16.41 8.47
C PHE A 299 18.10 -17.02 7.66
N GLY A 300 19.08 -16.26 7.23
CA GLY A 300 20.14 -16.72 6.32
C GLY A 300 19.65 -16.98 4.91
N VAL A 301 18.63 -16.24 4.45
CA VAL A 301 18.03 -16.38 3.11
C VAL A 301 18.57 -15.30 2.18
N ASP A 302 19.05 -15.71 1.01
CA ASP A 302 19.34 -14.77 -0.06
C ASP A 302 18.05 -14.38 -0.81
N TRP A 303 17.46 -13.26 -0.38
CA TRP A 303 16.23 -12.72 -0.96
C TRP A 303 16.44 -12.15 -2.38
N THR A 304 17.68 -11.88 -2.79
CA THR A 304 17.97 -11.39 -4.14
C THR A 304 17.77 -12.47 -5.20
N ASN A 305 18.06 -13.73 -4.86
CA ASN A 305 17.98 -14.87 -5.77
C ASN A 305 16.74 -15.75 -5.54
N ARG A 306 15.94 -15.48 -4.50
CA ARG A 306 14.71 -16.24 -4.27
C ARG A 306 13.80 -16.21 -5.49
N ASN A 307 13.27 -17.38 -5.88
CA ASN A 307 12.49 -17.54 -7.10
C ASN A 307 11.17 -16.75 -7.03
N ILE A 308 10.98 -15.83 -8.00
CA ILE A 308 9.79 -14.98 -8.09
C ILE A 308 8.50 -15.77 -8.36
N ASN A 309 8.61 -16.95 -8.99
CA ASN A 309 7.47 -17.79 -9.33
C ASN A 309 7.08 -18.76 -8.21
N SER A 310 7.86 -18.82 -7.12
CA SER A 310 7.60 -19.63 -5.92
C SER A 310 8.00 -18.89 -4.64
N TRP A 311 7.64 -17.62 -4.59
CA TRP A 311 8.04 -16.70 -3.50
C TRP A 311 7.43 -17.06 -2.15
N ALA A 312 6.12 -17.36 -2.12
CA ALA A 312 5.39 -17.57 -0.88
C ALA A 312 5.72 -18.90 -0.20
N SER A 313 5.65 -18.91 1.11
CA SER A 313 5.68 -20.13 1.93
C SER A 313 4.38 -20.92 1.78
N SER A 314 4.37 -22.17 2.25
CA SER A 314 3.16 -23.00 2.30
C SER A 314 2.07 -22.39 3.20
N GLY A 315 0.80 -22.79 3.00
CA GLY A 315 -0.32 -22.30 3.80
C GLY A 315 -0.64 -20.82 3.57
N ARG A 316 -0.58 -20.38 2.31
CA ARG A 316 -0.97 -19.05 1.86
C ARG A 316 -2.06 -19.17 0.80
N PRO A 317 -3.32 -19.36 1.19
CA PRO A 317 -4.40 -19.68 0.25
C PRO A 317 -4.56 -18.61 -0.82
N LEU A 318 -4.41 -17.32 -0.50
CA LEU A 318 -4.52 -16.25 -1.49
C LEU A 318 -3.48 -16.41 -2.60
N TYR A 319 -2.21 -16.60 -2.22
CA TYR A 319 -1.15 -16.86 -3.19
C TYR A 319 -1.39 -18.16 -3.97
N GLN A 320 -1.62 -19.27 -3.25
CA GLN A 320 -1.69 -20.60 -3.85
C GLN A 320 -2.82 -20.69 -4.87
N ARG A 321 -4.00 -20.18 -4.54
CA ARG A 321 -5.18 -20.27 -5.41
C ARG A 321 -5.12 -19.28 -6.57
N ILE A 322 -4.66 -18.05 -6.35
CA ILE A 322 -4.52 -17.08 -7.44
C ILE A 322 -3.48 -17.56 -8.46
N PHE A 323 -2.33 -18.04 -8.02
CA PHE A 323 -1.26 -18.50 -8.92
C PHE A 323 -1.56 -19.85 -9.60
N ALA A 324 -2.55 -20.60 -9.13
CA ALA A 324 -3.06 -21.78 -9.82
C ALA A 324 -3.90 -21.45 -11.07
N VAL A 325 -4.42 -20.22 -11.18
CA VAL A 325 -5.20 -19.77 -12.33
C VAL A 325 -4.27 -19.22 -13.41
N PRO A 326 -4.21 -19.81 -14.60
CA PRO A 326 -3.28 -19.39 -15.68
C PRO A 326 -3.43 -17.90 -16.04
N TYR A 327 -4.64 -17.37 -16.12
CA TYR A 327 -4.90 -15.96 -16.39
C TYR A 327 -4.28 -15.04 -15.33
N PHE A 328 -4.44 -15.33 -14.06
CA PHE A 328 -3.87 -14.49 -12.98
C PHE A 328 -2.35 -14.58 -12.95
N LYS A 329 -1.80 -15.74 -13.24
CA LYS A 329 -0.34 -15.91 -13.38
C LYS A 329 0.20 -15.11 -14.56
N ASP A 330 -0.52 -15.05 -15.67
CA ASP A 330 -0.15 -14.23 -16.83
C ASP A 330 -0.23 -12.73 -16.50
N ARG A 331 -1.24 -12.30 -15.73
CA ARG A 331 -1.34 -10.94 -15.20
C ARG A 331 -0.16 -10.59 -14.26
N PHE A 332 0.24 -11.52 -13.40
CA PHE A 332 1.44 -11.35 -12.58
C PHE A 332 2.69 -11.14 -13.43
N ASN A 333 2.90 -11.96 -14.48
CA ASN A 333 4.02 -11.79 -15.39
C ASN A 333 4.00 -10.42 -16.08
N TYR A 334 2.83 -9.95 -16.48
CA TYR A 334 2.66 -8.60 -17.04
C TYR A 334 3.08 -7.51 -16.05
N TYR A 335 2.59 -7.56 -14.80
CA TYR A 335 2.97 -6.58 -13.78
C TYR A 335 4.44 -6.66 -13.40
N MET A 336 5.01 -7.86 -13.36
CA MET A 336 6.45 -8.04 -13.10
C MET A 336 7.30 -7.37 -14.19
N GLN A 337 7.00 -7.63 -15.46
CA GLN A 337 7.71 -6.99 -16.57
C GLN A 337 7.54 -5.47 -16.52
N LYS A 338 6.32 -5.00 -16.31
CA LYS A 338 6.03 -3.56 -16.21
C LYS A 338 6.78 -2.90 -15.06
N ALA A 339 6.80 -3.50 -13.89
CA ALA A 339 7.56 -2.98 -12.75
C ALA A 339 9.06 -2.88 -13.05
N LEU A 340 9.64 -3.92 -13.67
CA LEU A 340 11.06 -3.95 -14.04
C LEU A 340 11.43 -2.93 -15.11
N THR A 341 10.51 -2.57 -16.01
CA THR A 341 10.77 -1.60 -17.09
C THR A 341 10.46 -0.15 -16.71
N ASP A 342 9.48 0.09 -15.82
CA ASP A 342 8.95 1.43 -15.58
C ASP A 342 9.29 1.97 -14.17
N VAL A 343 9.50 1.07 -13.19
CA VAL A 343 9.61 1.46 -11.78
C VAL A 343 10.99 1.13 -11.21
N TYR A 344 11.46 -0.11 -11.42
CA TYR A 344 12.71 -0.62 -10.85
C TYR A 344 13.90 -0.33 -11.78
N LEU A 345 14.10 0.93 -12.09
CA LEU A 345 15.26 1.42 -12.84
C LEU A 345 16.37 1.73 -11.85
N GLU A 346 17.43 0.90 -11.81
CA GLU A 346 18.51 0.97 -10.83
C GLU A 346 19.11 2.39 -10.72
N ALA A 347 19.40 3.01 -11.86
CA ALA A 347 20.00 4.35 -11.89
C ALA A 347 19.11 5.40 -11.23
N ASP A 348 17.79 5.35 -11.48
CA ASP A 348 16.83 6.30 -10.90
C ASP A 348 16.67 6.08 -9.40
N ILE A 349 16.59 4.82 -8.96
CA ILE A 349 16.49 4.47 -7.54
C ILE A 349 17.75 4.94 -6.80
N MET A 350 18.93 4.69 -7.35
CA MET A 350 20.19 5.10 -6.72
C MET A 350 20.32 6.63 -6.65
N ALA A 351 19.90 7.35 -7.69
CA ALA A 351 19.90 8.83 -7.68
C ALA A 351 18.97 9.37 -6.58
N GLU A 352 17.78 8.80 -6.42
CA GLU A 352 16.82 9.17 -5.38
C GLU A 352 17.35 8.85 -3.96
N LEU A 353 17.99 7.69 -3.78
CA LEU A 353 18.62 7.31 -2.52
C LEU A 353 19.76 8.26 -2.14
N GLN A 354 20.64 8.61 -3.08
CA GLN A 354 21.74 9.54 -2.87
C GLN A 354 21.23 10.95 -2.51
N GLN A 355 20.20 11.42 -3.21
CA GLN A 355 19.55 12.69 -2.89
C GLN A 355 18.97 12.68 -1.48
N THR A 356 18.22 11.63 -1.13
CA THR A 356 17.60 11.50 0.20
C THR A 356 18.66 11.40 1.29
N GLN A 357 19.72 10.63 1.07
CA GLN A 357 20.84 10.52 2.01
C GLN A 357 21.48 11.88 2.26
N SER A 358 21.69 12.70 1.23
CA SER A 358 22.25 14.04 1.38
C SER A 358 21.38 14.95 2.25
N ILE A 359 20.06 14.83 2.17
CA ILE A 359 19.11 15.60 2.97
C ILE A 359 19.17 15.19 4.46
N ILE A 360 19.29 13.90 4.73
CA ILE A 360 19.28 13.40 6.11
C ILE A 360 20.66 13.35 6.77
N LEU A 361 21.73 13.60 6.01
CA LEU A 361 23.12 13.38 6.44
C LEU A 361 23.44 14.03 7.78
N ALA A 362 23.20 15.32 7.90
CA ALA A 362 23.52 16.06 9.14
C ALA A 362 22.75 15.51 10.35
N ALA A 363 21.46 15.22 10.17
CA ALA A 363 20.61 14.68 11.24
C ALA A 363 21.03 13.27 11.65
N GLY A 364 21.43 12.43 10.68
CA GLY A 364 21.87 11.07 10.94
C GLY A 364 23.25 10.99 11.62
N LEU A 365 24.16 11.91 11.31
CA LEU A 365 25.47 12.00 11.99
C LEU A 365 25.33 12.47 13.44
N GLU A 366 24.37 13.34 13.75
CA GLU A 366 24.07 13.76 15.12
C GLU A 366 23.30 12.71 15.93
N ASP A 367 22.75 11.67 15.28
CA ASP A 367 21.93 10.63 15.90
C ASP A 367 22.81 9.58 16.59
N THR A 368 23.04 9.72 17.87
CA THR A 368 23.78 8.74 18.69
C THR A 368 22.94 7.52 19.07
N TYR A 369 21.60 7.59 18.92
CA TYR A 369 20.72 6.47 19.26
C TYR A 369 20.75 5.35 18.21
N LYS A 370 21.26 5.59 17.00
CA LYS A 370 21.42 4.55 15.97
C LYS A 370 22.39 3.42 16.40
N GLU A 371 23.27 3.70 17.36
CA GLU A 371 24.27 2.73 17.85
C GLU A 371 23.68 1.71 18.84
N LEU A 372 22.51 1.99 19.46
CA LEU A 372 22.03 1.30 20.65
C LEU A 372 21.67 -0.18 20.40
N ASP A 373 21.20 -0.54 19.21
CA ASP A 373 20.74 -1.91 18.96
C ASP A 373 21.84 -2.80 18.38
N TYR A 374 22.50 -2.33 17.30
CA TYR A 374 23.45 -3.15 16.53
C TYR A 374 24.84 -2.47 16.41
N GLY A 375 25.04 -1.32 17.04
CA GLY A 375 26.30 -0.60 17.00
C GLY A 375 26.55 0.13 15.67
N PHE A 376 25.51 0.56 14.97
CA PHE A 376 25.65 1.32 13.71
C PHE A 376 26.41 2.62 13.93
N THR A 377 27.57 2.73 13.31
CA THR A 377 28.43 3.93 13.37
C THR A 377 28.05 4.96 12.31
N ASP A 378 28.68 6.14 12.39
CA ASP A 378 28.59 7.14 11.32
C ASP A 378 29.10 6.60 9.98
N TYR A 379 30.13 5.73 10.02
CA TYR A 379 30.64 5.08 8.82
C TYR A 379 29.57 4.16 8.18
N ASP A 380 28.88 3.35 8.98
CA ASP A 380 27.82 2.45 8.48
C ASP A 380 26.67 3.24 7.89
N PHE A 381 26.22 4.32 8.54
CA PHE A 381 25.18 5.21 8.04
C PHE A 381 25.56 5.87 6.70
N GLN A 382 26.79 6.42 6.61
CA GLN A 382 27.24 7.12 5.41
C GLN A 382 27.45 6.17 4.21
N ASN A 383 27.87 4.94 4.46
CA ASN A 383 28.23 3.97 3.42
C ASN A 383 27.15 2.92 3.14
N ALA A 384 26.02 2.94 3.86
CA ALA A 384 24.96 1.92 3.76
C ALA A 384 24.37 1.74 2.35
N LEU A 385 24.53 2.71 1.46
CA LEU A 385 24.10 2.58 0.06
C LEU A 385 24.97 1.58 -0.70
N THR A 386 26.27 1.49 -0.42
CA THR A 386 27.27 0.75 -1.22
C THR A 386 27.99 -0.33 -0.44
N ILE A 387 27.92 -0.32 0.90
CA ILE A 387 28.60 -1.30 1.77
C ILE A 387 27.56 -1.94 2.68
N ALA A 388 27.53 -3.27 2.67
CA ALA A 388 26.70 -4.05 3.59
C ALA A 388 27.27 -3.97 5.01
N PHE A 389 26.42 -3.80 6.01
CA PHE A 389 26.85 -3.85 7.41
C PHE A 389 27.28 -5.27 7.83
N GLY A 390 26.70 -6.31 7.20
CA GLY A 390 26.80 -7.68 7.65
C GLY A 390 25.71 -8.00 8.68
N GLN A 391 25.87 -9.05 9.47
CA GLN A 391 24.85 -9.55 10.39
C GLN A 391 23.48 -9.71 9.65
N HIS A 392 22.44 -9.05 10.14
CA HIS A 392 21.10 -9.06 9.53
C HIS A 392 20.98 -8.15 8.29
N VAL A 393 21.94 -7.29 8.01
CA VAL A 393 21.98 -6.43 6.80
C VAL A 393 22.94 -7.06 5.80
N THR A 394 22.47 -8.09 5.11
CA THR A 394 23.29 -9.00 4.29
C THR A 394 23.76 -8.39 2.98
N PHE A 395 23.07 -7.34 2.51
CA PHE A 395 23.41 -6.59 1.29
C PHE A 395 23.37 -5.09 1.54
N SER A 396 24.23 -4.34 0.85
CA SER A 396 24.02 -2.90 0.68
C SER A 396 22.76 -2.64 -0.15
N LEU A 397 22.22 -1.41 -0.11
CA LEU A 397 21.04 -1.08 -0.92
C LEU A 397 21.31 -1.24 -2.41
N GLN A 398 22.46 -0.76 -2.91
CA GLN A 398 22.85 -0.87 -4.32
C GLN A 398 22.99 -2.34 -4.73
N GLU A 399 23.69 -3.14 -3.95
CA GLU A 399 23.93 -4.55 -4.26
C GLU A 399 22.62 -5.35 -4.27
N TYR A 400 21.74 -5.10 -3.28
CA TYR A 400 20.42 -5.74 -3.27
C TYR A 400 19.60 -5.39 -4.51
N ILE A 401 19.48 -4.09 -4.82
CA ILE A 401 18.68 -3.60 -5.95
C ILE A 401 19.21 -4.19 -7.26
N HIS A 402 20.52 -4.11 -7.48
CA HIS A 402 21.17 -4.68 -8.67
C HIS A 402 20.88 -6.17 -8.82
N ASN A 403 21.22 -6.96 -7.80
CA ASN A 403 21.09 -8.42 -7.83
C ASN A 403 19.63 -8.84 -7.98
N ARG A 404 18.71 -8.15 -7.31
CA ARG A 404 17.28 -8.47 -7.39
C ARG A 404 16.68 -8.18 -8.74
N ILE A 405 17.01 -7.04 -9.35
CA ILE A 405 16.56 -6.69 -10.70
C ILE A 405 17.11 -7.69 -11.71
N LEU A 406 18.40 -8.02 -11.64
CA LEU A 406 19.03 -8.99 -12.53
C LEU A 406 18.37 -10.37 -12.40
N SER A 407 18.22 -10.86 -11.18
CA SER A 407 17.60 -12.14 -10.87
C SER A 407 16.13 -12.17 -11.34
N ALA A 408 15.35 -11.13 -11.06
CA ALA A 408 13.96 -11.07 -11.49
C ALA A 408 13.81 -11.04 -13.00
N ASN A 409 14.66 -10.30 -13.72
CA ASN A 409 14.67 -10.30 -15.20
C ASN A 409 14.95 -11.69 -15.79
N THR A 410 15.86 -12.46 -15.18
CA THR A 410 16.16 -13.83 -15.66
C THR A 410 15.05 -14.84 -15.36
N GLN A 411 14.24 -14.59 -14.35
CA GLN A 411 13.16 -15.47 -13.89
C GLN A 411 11.78 -15.08 -14.44
N ALA A 412 11.64 -13.84 -14.95
CA ALA A 412 10.38 -13.34 -15.49
C ALA A 412 9.93 -14.18 -16.70
N LEU A 413 8.67 -14.61 -16.66
CA LEU A 413 8.09 -15.39 -17.74
C LEU A 413 7.44 -14.47 -18.79
N PRO A 414 7.38 -14.88 -20.05
CA PRO A 414 6.72 -14.11 -21.10
C PRO A 414 5.22 -13.96 -20.81
N VAL A 415 4.66 -12.82 -21.16
CA VAL A 415 3.21 -12.54 -21.10
C VAL A 415 2.53 -13.23 -22.28
N GLN A 416 1.52 -14.04 -22.01
CA GLN A 416 0.76 -14.80 -23.02
C GLN A 416 -0.50 -14.08 -23.48
N GLN A 417 -0.91 -13.00 -22.81
CA GLN A 417 -2.14 -12.24 -23.07
C GLN A 417 -3.41 -13.10 -23.01
N LEU A 418 -3.48 -13.95 -22.00
CA LEU A 418 -4.65 -14.81 -21.76
C LEU A 418 -5.90 -13.97 -21.48
N GLU A 419 -7.05 -14.44 -21.97
CA GLU A 419 -8.35 -13.81 -21.71
C GLU A 419 -8.83 -14.06 -20.28
N ASN A 420 -9.52 -13.05 -19.71
CA ASN A 420 -10.14 -13.21 -18.40
C ASN A 420 -11.28 -14.25 -18.47
N PRO A 421 -11.21 -15.37 -17.75
CA PRO A 421 -12.20 -16.43 -17.82
C PRO A 421 -13.61 -15.98 -17.38
N CYS A 422 -13.71 -14.81 -16.70
CA CYS A 422 -14.98 -14.30 -16.20
C CYS A 422 -15.65 -13.29 -17.14
N GLN A 423 -14.95 -12.81 -18.16
CA GLN A 423 -15.59 -11.92 -19.15
C GLN A 423 -16.46 -12.68 -20.14
N ASN A 424 -16.27 -13.99 -20.25
CA ASN A 424 -17.05 -14.85 -21.17
C ASN A 424 -18.26 -15.55 -20.52
N SER A 425 -18.48 -15.43 -19.20
CA SER A 425 -19.58 -16.11 -18.52
C SER A 425 -20.95 -15.40 -18.60
N GLY A 426 -21.06 -14.35 -19.42
CA GLY A 426 -22.32 -13.59 -19.56
C GLY A 426 -22.69 -13.10 -20.96
N LEU A 427 -21.78 -13.29 -21.92
CA LEU A 427 -22.07 -13.08 -23.33
C LEU A 427 -21.66 -14.37 -24.06
N SER A 428 -22.54 -15.38 -24.09
CA SER A 428 -22.57 -16.19 -25.31
C SER A 428 -22.52 -15.17 -26.45
N GLU A 429 -21.56 -15.27 -27.37
CA GLU A 429 -21.74 -14.72 -28.69
C GLU A 429 -23.13 -15.15 -29.14
N LEU A 430 -24.13 -14.31 -28.88
CA LEU A 430 -25.28 -14.29 -29.76
C LEU A 430 -24.60 -14.03 -31.10
N ALA A 431 -24.58 -15.09 -31.91
CA ALA A 431 -24.25 -15.01 -33.32
C ALA A 431 -24.72 -13.63 -33.78
N THR A 432 -23.87 -12.92 -34.47
CA THR A 432 -24.10 -11.59 -35.01
C THR A 432 -25.41 -11.58 -35.82
N GLU A 433 -26.56 -11.67 -35.16
CA GLU A 433 -27.77 -11.06 -35.73
C GLU A 433 -27.48 -9.57 -35.67
N ASP A 434 -27.40 -9.00 -36.85
CA ASP A 434 -27.04 -7.60 -37.02
C ASP A 434 -27.89 -6.72 -36.09
N PHE A 435 -27.20 -6.02 -35.17
CA PHE A 435 -27.85 -5.04 -34.31
C PHE A 435 -28.29 -3.88 -35.20
N VAL A 436 -29.57 -3.85 -35.57
CA VAL A 436 -30.15 -2.78 -36.34
C VAL A 436 -30.90 -1.86 -35.39
N PRO A 437 -30.36 -0.66 -35.06
CA PRO A 437 -31.05 0.22 -34.15
C PRO A 437 -32.37 0.75 -34.80
N VAL A 438 -33.45 0.72 -34.05
CA VAL A 438 -34.73 1.24 -34.48
C VAL A 438 -35.11 2.53 -33.76
N ARG A 439 -34.47 2.82 -32.62
CA ARG A 439 -34.61 4.08 -31.90
C ARG A 439 -33.36 4.43 -31.12
N ALA A 440 -33.21 5.71 -30.80
CA ALA A 440 -32.19 6.21 -29.90
C ALA A 440 -32.85 6.87 -28.68
N VAL A 441 -32.26 6.67 -27.48
CA VAL A 441 -32.72 7.31 -26.25
C VAL A 441 -31.56 8.02 -25.56
N ASP A 442 -31.86 9.07 -24.81
CA ASP A 442 -30.87 9.70 -23.91
C ASP A 442 -30.63 8.83 -22.62
N LEU A 443 -29.74 9.29 -21.74
CA LEU A 443 -29.43 8.60 -20.52
C LEU A 443 -30.60 8.51 -19.51
N LEU A 444 -31.68 9.26 -19.76
CA LEU A 444 -32.91 9.23 -18.97
C LEU A 444 -34.00 8.37 -19.63
N GLY A 445 -33.68 7.70 -20.76
CA GLY A 445 -34.61 6.85 -21.49
C GLY A 445 -35.58 7.57 -22.40
N ARG A 446 -35.44 8.87 -22.66
CA ARG A 446 -36.30 9.66 -23.54
C ARG A 446 -35.86 9.47 -25.00
N GLU A 447 -36.77 9.23 -25.90
CA GLU A 447 -36.49 9.15 -27.34
C GLU A 447 -35.91 10.46 -27.86
N ILE A 448 -34.90 10.32 -28.74
CA ILE A 448 -34.20 11.43 -29.37
C ILE A 448 -34.07 11.20 -30.89
N ASP A 449 -34.24 12.24 -31.63
CA ASP A 449 -34.05 12.22 -33.10
C ASP A 449 -32.56 12.38 -33.42
N LEU A 450 -32.02 11.53 -34.31
CA LEU A 450 -30.67 11.65 -34.82
C LEU A 450 -30.67 12.58 -36.06
N PRO A 451 -29.58 13.38 -36.26
CA PRO A 451 -28.30 13.40 -35.59
C PRO A 451 -28.20 14.41 -34.42
N ILE A 452 -27.68 13.96 -33.27
CA ILE A 452 -27.34 14.84 -32.15
C ILE A 452 -25.81 14.88 -32.02
N LYS A 453 -25.26 16.10 -31.83
CA LYS A 453 -23.82 16.32 -31.73
C LYS A 453 -23.32 16.16 -30.29
N ASN A 454 -22.17 15.45 -30.11
CA ASN A 454 -21.43 15.36 -28.87
C ASN A 454 -22.23 14.87 -27.65
N GLN A 455 -23.14 13.91 -27.84
CA GLN A 455 -23.88 13.30 -26.75
C GLN A 455 -23.70 11.79 -26.73
N LEU A 456 -23.73 11.24 -25.51
CA LEU A 456 -23.86 9.79 -25.29
C LEU A 456 -25.30 9.40 -25.45
N ILE A 457 -25.57 8.48 -26.37
CA ILE A 457 -26.91 7.95 -26.64
C ILE A 457 -26.96 6.45 -26.41
N ILE A 458 -28.14 5.94 -26.19
CA ILE A 458 -28.43 4.50 -26.11
C ILE A 458 -29.26 4.15 -27.36
N LEU A 459 -28.69 3.30 -28.21
CA LEU A 459 -29.41 2.74 -29.35
C LEU A 459 -30.17 1.48 -28.87
N VAL A 460 -31.41 1.33 -29.32
CA VAL A 460 -32.28 0.19 -28.99
C VAL A 460 -32.74 -0.46 -30.29
N ASP A 461 -32.63 -1.81 -30.37
CA ASP A 461 -33.13 -2.57 -31.52
C ASP A 461 -34.58 -3.06 -31.32
N LYS A 462 -35.11 -3.77 -32.33
CA LYS A 462 -36.48 -4.32 -32.29
C LYS A 462 -36.72 -5.31 -31.16
N GLN A 463 -35.69 -5.96 -30.66
CA GLN A 463 -35.73 -6.91 -29.55
C GLN A 463 -35.53 -6.26 -28.18
N GLY A 464 -35.33 -4.91 -28.13
CA GLY A 464 -35.07 -4.17 -26.89
C GLY A 464 -33.63 -4.28 -26.43
N ARG A 465 -32.70 -4.86 -27.20
CA ARG A 465 -31.27 -4.88 -26.89
C ARG A 465 -30.73 -3.44 -26.99
N THR A 466 -29.78 -3.10 -26.14
CA THR A 466 -29.24 -1.74 -26.08
C THR A 466 -27.75 -1.70 -26.39
N LYS A 467 -27.33 -0.64 -27.11
CA LYS A 467 -25.93 -0.34 -27.38
C LYS A 467 -25.67 1.12 -27.05
N LYS A 468 -24.70 1.42 -26.17
CA LYS A 468 -24.27 2.80 -25.88
C LYS A 468 -23.35 3.29 -26.99
N GLN A 469 -23.58 4.47 -27.49
CA GLN A 469 -22.77 5.09 -28.55
C GLN A 469 -22.59 6.58 -28.27
N VAL A 470 -21.34 7.06 -28.43
CA VAL A 470 -21.04 8.49 -28.46
C VAL A 470 -21.07 8.94 -29.93
N VAL A 471 -21.91 9.93 -30.22
CA VAL A 471 -21.96 10.50 -31.55
C VAL A 471 -21.06 11.73 -31.57
N LEU A 472 -19.92 11.62 -32.24
CA LEU A 472 -19.00 12.72 -32.50
C LEU A 472 -19.22 13.15 -33.94
N TYR A 473 -19.51 14.43 -34.17
CA TYR A 473 -19.48 15.06 -35.49
C TYR A 473 -18.39 16.15 -35.51
N GLU A 474 -17.52 16.09 -36.53
CA GLU A 474 -16.63 17.20 -36.89
C GLU A 474 -17.41 18.42 -37.40
#